data_83fe50553de60ff06254ea45e3fb5b1d
#
_entry.id   83fe50553de60ff06254ea45e3fb5b1d
#
_cell.length_a   1.000
_cell.length_b   1.000
_cell.length_c   1.000
_cell.angle_alpha   90.00
_cell.angle_beta   90.00
_cell.angle_gamma   90.00
#
_symmetry.space_group_name_H-M   'P 1'
#
loop_
_entity.id
_entity.type
_entity.pdbx_description
1 polymer ?
#
loop_
_entity_poly.entity_id
_entity_poly.type
_entity_poly.pdbx_seq_one_letter_code
_entity_poly.pdbx_strand_id
1 'polypeptide(L)' 'KRNIEVTDEERNSELETIANTYNRDLEEIKQIFAQNMYQIDADILNRKALDVVKETLKK' A
#
# COMPACT_ATOMS: atom_id res chain seq x y z
N LYS A 1 -13.76 -16.67 6.08
CA LYS A 1 -12.53 -16.56 5.66
C LYS A 1 -12.32 -15.67 4.49
N ARG A 2 -11.60 -14.66 4.63
CA ARG A 2 -11.35 -13.74 3.61
C ARG A 2 -9.92 -13.70 3.27
N ASN A 3 -9.61 -13.61 2.01
CA ASN A 3 -8.25 -13.44 1.56
C ASN A 3 -7.97 -11.98 1.34
N ILE A 4 -7.02 -11.46 2.03
CA ILE A 4 -6.61 -10.09 1.84
C ILE A 4 -5.50 -10.08 0.81
N GLU A 5 -5.78 -9.52 -0.34
CA GLU A 5 -4.81 -9.50 -1.42
C GLU A 5 -4.53 -8.08 -1.86
N VAL A 6 -3.37 -7.91 -2.44
CA VAL A 6 -2.96 -6.61 -2.96
C VAL A 6 -3.01 -6.66 -4.46
N THR A 7 -3.80 -5.78 -5.06
CA THR A 7 -3.91 -5.72 -6.51
C THR A 7 -2.92 -4.71 -7.07
N ASP A 8 -2.75 -4.78 -8.39
CA ASP A 8 -1.86 -3.83 -9.04
C ASP A 8 -2.34 -2.41 -8.85
N GLU A 9 -3.64 -2.20 -8.88
CA GLU A 9 -4.19 -0.88 -8.69
C GLU A 9 -3.83 -0.34 -7.32
N GLU A 10 -3.92 -1.19 -6.33
CA GLU A 10 -3.60 -0.76 -4.98
C GLU A 10 -2.12 -0.43 -4.86
N ARG A 11 -1.28 -1.21 -5.50
CA ARG A 11 0.15 -0.90 -5.49
C ARG A 11 0.42 0.44 -6.15
N ASN A 12 -0.20 0.67 -7.29
CA ASN A 12 0.00 1.93 -7.98
C ASN A 12 -0.46 3.10 -7.12
N SER A 13 -1.60 2.94 -6.49
CA SER A 13 -2.11 4.00 -5.64
C SER A 13 -1.15 4.29 -4.50
N GLU A 14 -0.61 3.24 -3.90
CA GLU A 14 0.32 3.43 -2.80
C GLU A 14 1.58 4.13 -3.30
N LEU A 15 2.09 3.70 -4.44
CA LEU A 15 3.29 4.32 -4.97
C LEU A 15 3.05 5.79 -5.30
N GLU A 16 1.88 6.10 -5.80
CA GLU A 16 1.54 7.50 -6.08
C GLU A 16 1.55 8.31 -4.79
N THR A 17 0.97 7.74 -3.76
CA THR A 17 0.94 8.43 -2.48
C THR A 17 2.36 8.69 -1.97
N ILE A 18 3.21 7.69 -2.10
CA ILE A 18 4.59 7.85 -1.65
C ILE A 18 5.30 8.91 -2.50
N ALA A 19 5.07 8.87 -3.81
CA ALA A 19 5.70 9.85 -4.67
C ALA A 19 5.27 11.27 -4.30
N ASN A 20 4.01 11.44 -4.01
CA ASN A 20 3.51 12.75 -3.60
C ASN A 20 4.09 13.16 -2.26
N THR A 21 4.17 12.22 -1.35
CA THR A 21 4.67 12.53 -0.02
C THR A 21 6.12 12.98 -0.08
N TYR A 22 6.91 12.33 -0.92
CA TYR A 22 8.32 12.67 -1.03
C TYR A 22 8.60 13.67 -2.15
N ASN A 23 7.55 14.09 -2.84
CA ASN A 23 7.73 15.05 -3.92
C ASN A 23 8.65 14.51 -4.99
N ARG A 24 8.44 13.28 -5.40
CA ARG A 24 9.26 12.64 -6.40
C ARG A 24 8.43 12.08 -7.52
N ASP A 25 9.08 11.73 -8.61
CA ASP A 25 8.38 11.15 -9.74
C ASP A 25 7.91 9.75 -9.41
N LEU A 26 6.74 9.41 -9.93
CA LEU A 26 6.20 8.09 -9.70
C LEU A 26 7.13 7.02 -10.24
N GLU A 27 7.71 7.26 -11.40
CA GLU A 27 8.61 6.29 -11.99
C GLU A 27 9.83 6.07 -11.11
N GLU A 28 10.32 7.14 -10.53
CA GLU A 28 11.44 7.01 -9.62
C GLU A 28 11.08 6.14 -8.43
N ILE A 29 9.92 6.40 -7.87
CA ILE A 29 9.45 5.62 -6.73
C ILE A 29 9.29 4.17 -7.14
N LYS A 30 8.75 3.93 -8.31
CA LYS A 30 8.58 2.56 -8.78
C LYS A 30 9.91 1.84 -8.85
N GLN A 31 10.93 2.52 -9.34
CA GLN A 31 12.25 1.91 -9.45
C GLN A 31 12.83 1.60 -8.07
N ILE A 32 12.66 2.55 -7.16
CA ILE A 32 13.20 2.35 -5.83
C ILE A 32 12.57 1.13 -5.17
N PHE A 33 11.27 0.98 -5.30
CA PHE A 33 10.58 -0.11 -4.65
C PHE A 33 10.47 -1.35 -5.51
N ALA A 34 10.98 -1.30 -6.72
CA ALA A 34 10.90 -2.47 -7.60
C ALA A 34 11.58 -3.68 -6.95
N GLN A 35 12.65 -3.43 -6.23
CA GLN A 35 13.38 -4.51 -5.58
C GLN A 35 12.80 -4.84 -4.22
N ASN A 36 12.00 -3.95 -3.68
CA ASN A 36 11.45 -4.14 -2.36
C ASN A 36 9.94 -4.04 -2.39
N MET A 37 9.33 -4.69 -3.36
CA MET A 37 7.87 -4.66 -3.45
C MET A 37 7.22 -5.26 -2.23
N TYR A 38 7.93 -6.10 -1.53
CA TYR A 38 7.39 -6.68 -0.31
C TYR A 38 6.97 -5.62 0.67
N GLN A 39 7.75 -4.55 0.75
CA GLN A 39 7.41 -3.49 1.69
C GLN A 39 6.11 -2.83 1.32
N ILE A 40 5.91 -2.63 0.03
CA ILE A 40 4.66 -2.02 -0.42
C ILE A 40 3.50 -2.94 -0.10
N ASP A 41 3.65 -4.21 -0.39
CA ASP A 41 2.58 -5.17 -0.12
C ASP A 41 2.27 -5.23 1.36
N ALA A 42 3.30 -5.30 2.17
CA ALA A 42 3.11 -5.39 3.61
C ALA A 42 2.41 -4.14 4.14
N ASP A 43 2.79 -3.00 3.62
CA ASP A 43 2.17 -1.75 4.05
C ASP A 43 0.69 -1.74 3.72
N ILE A 44 0.36 -2.15 2.51
CA ILE A 44 -1.02 -2.16 2.08
C ILE A 44 -1.82 -3.17 2.90
N LEU A 45 -1.24 -4.33 3.12
CA LEU A 45 -1.92 -5.35 3.90
C LEU A 45 -2.14 -4.88 5.33
N ASN A 46 -1.17 -4.21 5.90
CA ASN A 46 -1.31 -3.66 7.24
C ASN A 46 -2.46 -2.67 7.30
N ARG A 47 -2.55 -1.83 6.30
CA ARG A 47 -3.62 -0.86 6.27
C ARG A 47 -4.98 -1.52 6.20
N LYS A 48 -5.07 -2.54 5.36
CA LYS A 48 -6.33 -3.24 5.22
C LYS A 48 -6.74 -3.91 6.52
N ALA A 49 -5.78 -4.50 7.19
CA ALA A 49 -6.05 -5.16 8.45
C ALA A 49 -6.49 -4.14 9.49
N LEU A 50 -5.81 -3.02 9.53
CA LEU A 50 -6.17 -1.98 10.49
C LEU A 50 -7.56 -1.44 10.21
N ASP A 51 -7.89 -1.33 8.95
CA ASP A 51 -9.19 -0.82 8.58
C ASP A 51 -10.29 -1.73 9.11
N VAL A 52 -10.09 -3.02 8.95
CA VAL A 52 -11.08 -3.99 9.41
C VAL A 52 -11.22 -3.90 10.92
N VAL A 53 -10.11 -3.82 11.61
CA VAL A 53 -10.14 -3.73 13.06
C VAL A 53 -10.85 -2.46 13.50
N LYS A 54 -10.58 -1.38 12.81
CA LYS A 54 -11.22 -0.13 13.15
C LYS A 54 -12.72 -0.23 13.02
N GLU A 55 -13.16 -0.85 11.95
CA GLU A 55 -14.58 -1.01 11.75
C GLU A 55 -15.20 -1.79 12.90
N THR A 56 -14.54 -2.83 13.32
CA THR A 56 -15.04 -3.64 14.40
C THR A 56 -15.13 -2.87 15.70
N LEU A 57 -14.12 -2.08 15.95
CA LEU A 57 -14.09 -1.32 17.19
C LEU A 57 -15.06 -0.17 17.19
N LYS A 58 -15.47 0.24 16.05
CA LYS A 58 -16.28 1.40 15.95
C LYS A 58 -17.67 1.21 16.46
N LYS A 59 -18.06 0.33 17.05
CA LYS A 59 -19.40 0.13 17.49
C LYS A 59 -19.98 1.19 18.35
#